data_052a5f3ed0c7846cf831cc7918c34b74
#
_entry.id   052a5f3ed0c7846cf831cc7918c34b74
#
_cell.length_a   1.000
_cell.length_b   1.000
_cell.length_c   1.000
_cell.angle_alpha   90.00
_cell.angle_beta   90.00
_cell.angle_gamma   90.00
#
_symmetry.space_group_name_H-M   'P 1'
#
loop_
_entity.id
_entity.type
_entity.pdbx_description
1 polymer ?
#
loop_
_entity_poly.entity_id
_entity_poly.type
_entity_poly.pdbx_seq_one_letter_code
_entity_poly.pdbx_strand_id
1 'polypeptide(L)'
;AITEESSRELDNPYRGFYQLSGYILSDNQKPEKSAAWCRKSCASNPYPLMLLEINLKNYSNTSISTNAQNQLDKILEECVRAKKQVILRFLYDWDGQALSTEPSDLPQIKNHISQISSTVNKYADCVYILQGTLTGNNGEMNHSNYGDINQIRQIIEELDQNISSDIFLAVRTPGQLRGILRTRTPLSSTDAGNGSLQARLSLFNDGILGSVYDLGTYDDTPLQPDSNLDEQGTRSEELLFQYKLCQYVPNGGEVTVDNEYNDLNNAIADLSQMHISYLNSEHDTAVLDKWKNSTYTGSRTDVFSGCTGYDYISTHLGYRYVMKESSVDFHSVLSNTASLYITIANTG
;
A
#
# COMPACT_ATOMS: atom_id res chain seq x y z
N ALA A 1 7.10 -17.98 -31.38
CA ALA A 1 6.06 -16.99 -31.66
C ALA A 1 6.40 -15.71 -30.89
N ILE A 2 6.25 -14.57 -31.51
CA ILE A 2 6.32 -13.26 -30.89
C ILE A 2 4.90 -12.85 -30.54
N THR A 3 4.70 -12.31 -29.32
CA THR A 3 3.38 -11.88 -28.85
C THR A 3 3.41 -10.37 -28.61
N GLU A 4 2.43 -9.66 -29.15
CA GLU A 4 2.26 -8.24 -28.90
C GLU A 4 1.55 -8.01 -27.56
N GLU A 5 1.90 -6.93 -26.86
CA GLU A 5 1.20 -6.50 -25.68
C GLU A 5 -0.23 -6.05 -26.03
N SER A 6 -1.16 -6.30 -25.12
CA SER A 6 -2.55 -5.84 -25.25
C SER A 6 -2.77 -4.62 -24.36
N SER A 7 -3.50 -3.62 -24.85
CA SER A 7 -3.92 -2.47 -24.05
C SER A 7 -5.09 -2.77 -23.09
N ARG A 8 -5.55 -4.03 -23.05
CA ARG A 8 -6.67 -4.43 -22.18
C ARG A 8 -6.33 -4.21 -20.71
N GLU A 9 -7.27 -3.66 -19.97
CA GLU A 9 -7.22 -3.63 -18.51
C GLU A 9 -7.30 -5.07 -17.95
N LEU A 10 -6.49 -5.34 -16.95
CA LEU A 10 -6.38 -6.66 -16.33
C LEU A 10 -6.76 -6.55 -14.84
N ASP A 11 -7.69 -7.40 -14.41
CA ASP A 11 -8.10 -7.52 -13.00
C ASP A 11 -7.09 -8.35 -12.19
N ASN A 12 -5.82 -7.95 -12.23
CA ASN A 12 -4.78 -8.60 -11.46
C ASN A 12 -4.96 -8.33 -9.96
N PRO A 13 -4.77 -9.33 -9.08
CA PRO A 13 -4.87 -9.11 -7.64
C PRO A 13 -3.72 -8.24 -7.11
N TYR A 14 -3.94 -7.64 -5.93
CA TYR A 14 -2.93 -6.90 -5.16
C TYR A 14 -2.33 -5.68 -5.85
N ARG A 15 -3.06 -5.06 -6.77
CA ARG A 15 -2.64 -3.87 -7.52
C ARG A 15 -3.83 -3.03 -8.00
N GLY A 16 -3.55 -1.79 -8.36
CA GLY A 16 -4.52 -0.93 -9.05
C GLY A 16 -5.11 0.17 -8.17
N PHE A 17 -6.14 0.82 -8.66
CA PHE A 17 -6.90 1.79 -7.87
C PHE A 17 -7.70 1.10 -6.76
N TYR A 18 -7.93 1.83 -5.66
CA TYR A 18 -8.78 1.40 -4.55
C TYR A 18 -9.77 2.50 -4.15
N GLN A 19 -10.84 2.12 -3.47
CA GLN A 19 -11.68 3.05 -2.71
C GLN A 19 -11.46 2.87 -1.22
N LEU A 20 -11.62 3.97 -0.48
CA LEU A 20 -11.54 3.98 0.98
C LEU A 20 -12.92 3.81 1.59
N SER A 21 -13.03 2.97 2.61
CA SER A 21 -14.22 2.85 3.46
C SER A 21 -13.80 2.81 4.92
N GLY A 22 -14.51 3.54 5.78
CA GLY A 22 -14.20 3.64 7.20
C GLY A 22 -15.33 3.13 8.09
N TYR A 23 -14.98 2.44 9.18
CA TYR A 23 -15.92 1.94 10.19
C TYR A 23 -15.42 2.21 11.60
N ILE A 24 -16.29 2.70 12.49
CA ILE A 24 -15.99 2.89 13.90
C ILE A 24 -16.52 1.69 14.68
N LEU A 25 -15.64 0.96 15.38
CA LEU A 25 -16.04 -0.10 16.29
C LEU A 25 -16.73 0.49 17.53
N SER A 26 -17.84 -0.10 17.94
CA SER A 26 -18.64 0.42 19.05
C SER A 26 -19.49 -0.68 19.71
N ASP A 27 -19.59 -0.65 21.03
CA ASP A 27 -20.47 -1.55 21.77
C ASP A 27 -21.95 -1.29 21.54
N ASN A 28 -22.30 -0.12 20.99
CA ASN A 28 -23.66 0.22 20.59
C ASN A 28 -24.08 -0.38 19.23
N GLN A 29 -23.18 -1.07 18.55
CA GLN A 29 -23.44 -1.73 17.28
C GLN A 29 -23.41 -3.25 17.43
N LYS A 30 -24.26 -3.93 16.66
CA LYS A 30 -24.22 -5.39 16.57
C LYS A 30 -23.34 -5.85 15.41
N PRO A 31 -22.66 -6.99 15.48
CA PRO A 31 -21.83 -7.51 14.39
C PRO A 31 -22.55 -7.66 13.05
N GLU A 32 -23.86 -7.95 13.06
CA GLU A 32 -24.68 -8.08 11.85
C GLU A 32 -24.84 -6.73 11.12
N LYS A 33 -24.83 -5.60 11.84
CA LYS A 33 -24.89 -4.27 11.24
C LYS A 33 -23.56 -3.90 10.57
N SER A 34 -22.43 -4.26 11.21
CA SER A 34 -21.12 -4.06 10.61
C SER A 34 -20.94 -4.93 9.35
N ALA A 35 -21.41 -6.16 9.36
CA ALA A 35 -21.46 -7.01 8.17
C ALA A 35 -22.28 -6.37 7.03
N ALA A 36 -23.49 -5.89 7.34
CA ALA A 36 -24.35 -5.23 6.35
C ALA A 36 -23.72 -3.95 5.76
N TRP A 37 -23.06 -3.16 6.61
CA TRP A 37 -22.29 -1.99 6.17
C TRP A 37 -21.16 -2.39 5.21
N CYS A 38 -20.35 -3.39 5.59
CA CYS A 38 -19.22 -3.85 4.77
C CYS A 38 -19.69 -4.42 3.43
N ARG A 39 -20.76 -5.21 3.43
CA ARG A 39 -21.36 -5.74 2.20
C ARG A 39 -21.76 -4.62 1.24
N LYS A 40 -22.37 -3.53 1.74
CA LYS A 40 -22.72 -2.36 0.95
C LYS A 40 -21.47 -1.66 0.42
N SER A 41 -20.45 -1.46 1.25
CA SER A 41 -19.19 -0.82 0.85
C SER A 41 -18.45 -1.63 -0.21
N CYS A 42 -18.39 -2.96 -0.06
CA CYS A 42 -17.82 -3.85 -1.07
C CYS A 42 -18.57 -3.79 -2.40
N ALA A 43 -19.90 -3.73 -2.35
CA ALA A 43 -20.75 -3.69 -3.56
C ALA A 43 -20.62 -2.37 -4.32
N SER A 44 -20.38 -1.25 -3.61
CA SER A 44 -20.18 0.07 -4.23
C SER A 44 -18.77 0.29 -4.77
N ASN A 45 -17.79 -0.50 -4.34
CA ASN A 45 -16.41 -0.40 -4.78
C ASN A 45 -16.18 -1.26 -6.05
N PRO A 46 -15.90 -0.66 -7.22
CA PRO A 46 -15.71 -1.40 -8.47
C PRO A 46 -14.34 -2.10 -8.55
N TYR A 47 -13.40 -1.79 -7.64
CA TYR A 47 -12.03 -2.31 -7.71
C TYR A 47 -11.86 -3.58 -6.87
N PRO A 48 -10.91 -4.47 -7.25
CA PRO A 48 -10.50 -5.59 -6.39
C PRO A 48 -9.90 -5.15 -5.06
N LEU A 49 -9.14 -4.04 -5.05
CA LEU A 49 -8.56 -3.47 -3.84
C LEU A 49 -9.55 -2.57 -3.10
N MET A 50 -9.43 -2.59 -1.78
CA MET A 50 -10.18 -1.74 -0.86
C MET A 50 -9.26 -1.29 0.27
N LEU A 51 -9.20 0.00 0.57
CA LEU A 51 -8.62 0.47 1.82
C LEU A 51 -9.73 0.54 2.87
N LEU A 52 -9.54 -0.18 3.96
CA LEU A 52 -10.48 -0.29 5.06
C LEU A 52 -9.89 0.35 6.32
N GLU A 53 -10.46 1.47 6.73
CA GLU A 53 -10.14 2.12 8.00
C GLU A 53 -11.03 1.60 9.11
N ILE A 54 -10.43 1.08 10.16
CA ILE A 54 -11.11 0.62 11.38
C ILE A 54 -10.75 1.55 12.53
N ASN A 55 -11.71 2.37 12.95
CA ASN A 55 -11.50 3.36 14.00
C ASN A 55 -11.78 2.77 15.38
N LEU A 56 -10.76 2.84 16.22
CA LEU A 56 -10.73 2.33 17.61
C LEU A 56 -10.95 3.41 18.66
N LYS A 57 -11.34 4.64 18.31
CA LYS A 57 -11.40 5.79 19.24
C LYS A 57 -12.24 5.52 20.48
N ASN A 58 -13.27 4.68 20.38
CA ASN A 58 -14.11 4.32 21.53
C ASN A 58 -13.39 3.44 22.56
N TYR A 59 -12.22 2.91 22.22
CA TYR A 59 -11.43 2.01 23.03
C TYR A 59 -10.05 2.58 23.39
N SER A 60 -9.79 3.87 23.13
CA SER A 60 -8.46 4.48 23.34
C SER A 60 -7.86 4.19 24.71
N ASN A 61 -8.66 4.20 25.76
CA ASN A 61 -8.23 3.97 27.13
C ASN A 61 -8.75 2.66 27.75
N THR A 62 -9.26 1.74 26.94
CA THR A 62 -9.78 0.44 27.38
C THR A 62 -9.41 -0.66 26.39
N SER A 63 -9.51 -1.91 26.78
CA SER A 63 -9.42 -3.05 25.87
C SER A 63 -10.58 -3.01 24.88
N ILE A 64 -10.33 -3.49 23.65
CA ILE A 64 -11.38 -3.69 22.65
C ILE A 64 -12.32 -4.78 23.13
N SER A 65 -13.61 -4.50 23.17
CA SER A 65 -14.61 -5.47 23.66
C SER A 65 -14.73 -6.69 22.73
N THR A 66 -15.23 -7.79 23.25
CA THR A 66 -15.54 -8.96 22.43
C THR A 66 -16.55 -8.64 21.33
N ASN A 67 -17.53 -7.77 21.63
CA ASN A 67 -18.50 -7.34 20.61
C ASN A 67 -17.82 -6.59 19.47
N ALA A 68 -16.88 -5.69 19.77
CA ALA A 68 -16.12 -4.94 18.74
C ALA A 68 -15.20 -5.87 17.95
N GLN A 69 -14.55 -6.84 18.58
CA GLN A 69 -13.75 -7.86 17.87
C GLN A 69 -14.62 -8.72 16.93
N ASN A 70 -15.84 -9.06 17.34
CA ASN A 70 -16.82 -9.74 16.48
C ASN A 70 -17.28 -8.85 15.31
N GLN A 71 -17.38 -7.54 15.49
CA GLN A 71 -17.65 -6.62 14.38
C GLN A 71 -16.52 -6.66 13.34
N LEU A 72 -15.27 -6.62 13.78
CA LEU A 72 -14.11 -6.72 12.88
C LEU A 72 -14.11 -8.07 12.13
N ASP A 73 -14.39 -9.17 12.83
CA ASP A 73 -14.49 -10.51 12.21
C ASP A 73 -15.55 -10.52 11.10
N LYS A 74 -16.72 -9.96 11.36
CA LYS A 74 -17.81 -9.89 10.37
C LYS A 74 -17.47 -8.98 9.18
N ILE A 75 -16.76 -7.88 9.40
CA ILE A 75 -16.32 -6.99 8.33
C ILE A 75 -15.36 -7.74 7.39
N LEU A 76 -14.32 -8.38 7.92
CA LEU A 76 -13.36 -9.12 7.10
C LEU A 76 -13.97 -10.35 6.42
N GLU A 77 -14.91 -11.03 7.07
CA GLU A 77 -15.70 -12.13 6.45
C GLU A 77 -16.43 -11.63 5.18
N GLU A 78 -17.05 -10.46 5.22
CA GLU A 78 -17.75 -9.90 4.06
C GLU A 78 -16.77 -9.45 2.96
N CYS A 79 -15.58 -8.95 3.30
CA CYS A 79 -14.53 -8.67 2.32
C CYS A 79 -14.10 -9.94 1.56
N VAL A 80 -13.92 -11.06 2.27
CA VAL A 80 -13.62 -12.36 1.64
C VAL A 80 -14.75 -12.81 0.71
N ARG A 81 -16.02 -12.73 1.17
CA ARG A 81 -17.19 -13.08 0.35
C ARG A 81 -17.28 -12.25 -0.93
N ALA A 82 -16.90 -10.98 -0.84
CA ALA A 82 -16.87 -10.05 -1.96
C ALA A 82 -15.60 -10.18 -2.83
N LYS A 83 -14.68 -11.09 -2.49
CA LYS A 83 -13.38 -11.30 -3.17
C LYS A 83 -12.53 -10.03 -3.23
N LYS A 84 -12.57 -9.19 -2.19
CA LYS A 84 -11.72 -8.00 -2.06
C LYS A 84 -10.37 -8.38 -1.49
N GLN A 85 -9.32 -7.68 -1.93
CA GLN A 85 -8.05 -7.61 -1.23
C GLN A 85 -8.05 -6.32 -0.39
N VAL A 86 -7.70 -6.43 0.87
CA VAL A 86 -7.86 -5.35 1.83
C VAL A 86 -6.50 -4.75 2.20
N ILE A 87 -6.37 -3.44 2.01
CA ILE A 87 -5.38 -2.63 2.68
C ILE A 87 -6.05 -2.18 3.99
N LEU A 88 -5.55 -2.66 5.12
CA LEU A 88 -6.17 -2.45 6.42
C LEU A 88 -5.42 -1.39 7.21
N ARG A 89 -6.13 -0.38 7.70
CA ARG A 89 -5.59 0.69 8.52
C ARG A 89 -6.41 0.80 9.80
N PHE A 90 -5.79 0.55 10.94
CA PHE A 90 -6.38 0.87 12.24
C PHE A 90 -5.98 2.27 12.65
N LEU A 91 -6.87 2.99 13.36
CA LEU A 91 -6.63 4.37 13.76
C LEU A 91 -7.51 4.75 14.96
N TYR A 92 -7.21 5.89 15.58
CA TYR A 92 -7.97 6.45 16.68
C TYR A 92 -8.63 7.80 16.34
N ASP A 93 -8.39 8.30 15.12
CA ASP A 93 -8.82 9.65 14.76
C ASP A 93 -9.16 9.77 13.25
N TRP A 94 -10.25 10.47 12.96
CA TRP A 94 -10.62 10.93 11.62
C TRP A 94 -10.77 12.44 11.52
N ASP A 95 -10.62 13.17 12.65
CA ASP A 95 -11.03 14.56 12.77
C ASP A 95 -9.83 15.51 12.94
N GLY A 96 -8.59 15.01 12.72
CA GLY A 96 -7.37 15.77 12.96
C GLY A 96 -7.06 16.01 14.45
N GLN A 97 -7.53 15.14 15.33
CA GLN A 97 -7.43 15.25 16.79
C GLN A 97 -6.63 14.10 17.42
N ALA A 98 -5.72 13.47 16.66
CA ALA A 98 -4.98 12.29 17.14
C ALA A 98 -4.29 12.53 18.48
N LEU A 99 -3.67 13.69 18.68
CA LEU A 99 -3.00 14.04 19.95
C LEU A 99 -3.89 13.91 21.20
N SER A 100 -5.22 14.03 21.04
CA SER A 100 -6.19 13.90 22.13
C SER A 100 -6.97 12.59 22.13
N THR A 101 -7.00 11.87 21.01
CA THR A 101 -7.80 10.64 20.85
C THR A 101 -6.97 9.36 20.94
N GLU A 102 -5.66 9.44 20.77
CA GLU A 102 -4.76 8.30 20.95
C GLU A 102 -4.78 7.77 22.40
N PRO A 103 -4.45 6.48 22.61
CA PRO A 103 -4.23 5.94 23.95
C PRO A 103 -3.22 6.76 24.74
N SER A 104 -3.39 6.80 26.06
CA SER A 104 -2.52 7.56 26.96
C SER A 104 -1.11 6.97 27.10
N ASP A 105 -0.93 5.70 26.73
CA ASP A 105 0.38 5.03 26.80
C ASP A 105 0.58 3.98 25.70
N LEU A 106 1.83 3.67 25.44
CA LEU A 106 2.23 2.68 24.42
C LEU A 106 1.78 1.25 24.74
N PRO A 107 1.79 0.76 26.01
CA PRO A 107 1.25 -0.55 26.34
C PRO A 107 -0.20 -0.76 25.88
N GLN A 108 -1.04 0.27 25.90
CA GLN A 108 -2.41 0.16 25.42
C GLN A 108 -2.48 -0.05 23.90
N ILE A 109 -1.62 0.61 23.12
CA ILE A 109 -1.53 0.37 21.68
C ILE A 109 -1.11 -1.07 21.42
N LYS A 110 -0.11 -1.57 22.14
CA LYS A 110 0.33 -2.97 22.05
C LYS A 110 -0.75 -3.97 22.43
N ASN A 111 -1.54 -3.65 23.46
CA ASN A 111 -2.71 -4.45 23.83
C ASN A 111 -3.73 -4.52 22.69
N HIS A 112 -4.05 -3.41 22.05
CA HIS A 112 -4.95 -3.40 20.90
C HIS A 112 -4.40 -4.24 19.73
N ILE A 113 -3.11 -4.16 19.43
CA ILE A 113 -2.46 -5.00 18.41
C ILE A 113 -2.65 -6.48 18.74
N SER A 114 -2.39 -6.88 19.97
CA SER A 114 -2.60 -8.27 20.42
C SER A 114 -4.07 -8.72 20.27
N GLN A 115 -5.03 -7.82 20.57
CA GLN A 115 -6.46 -8.15 20.48
C GLN A 115 -6.97 -8.29 19.05
N ILE A 116 -6.47 -7.48 18.10
CA ILE A 116 -6.91 -7.54 16.69
C ILE A 116 -6.21 -8.65 15.90
N SER A 117 -5.03 -9.08 16.34
CA SER A 117 -4.14 -9.96 15.57
C SER A 117 -4.77 -11.30 15.21
N SER A 118 -5.50 -11.93 16.15
CA SER A 118 -6.14 -13.22 15.89
C SER A 118 -7.18 -13.13 14.77
N THR A 119 -7.95 -12.05 14.73
CA THR A 119 -8.94 -11.81 13.68
C THR A 119 -8.26 -11.48 12.36
N VAL A 120 -7.26 -10.57 12.36
CA VAL A 120 -6.53 -10.22 11.14
C VAL A 120 -5.85 -11.45 10.52
N ASN A 121 -5.19 -12.26 11.33
CA ASN A 121 -4.49 -13.46 10.88
C ASN A 121 -5.44 -14.54 10.33
N LYS A 122 -6.66 -14.64 10.85
CA LYS A 122 -7.71 -15.53 10.31
C LYS A 122 -8.02 -15.20 8.84
N TYR A 123 -7.83 -13.96 8.43
CA TYR A 123 -8.13 -13.46 7.09
C TYR A 123 -6.86 -13.04 6.32
N ALA A 124 -5.71 -13.65 6.62
CA ALA A 124 -4.42 -13.31 5.99
C ALA A 124 -4.45 -13.42 4.45
N ASP A 125 -5.24 -14.34 3.90
CA ASP A 125 -5.43 -14.47 2.44
C ASP A 125 -6.21 -13.28 1.82
N CYS A 126 -6.92 -12.51 2.63
CA CYS A 126 -7.69 -11.34 2.20
C CYS A 126 -6.95 -10.03 2.49
N VAL A 127 -6.23 -9.96 3.63
CA VAL A 127 -5.51 -8.76 4.07
C VAL A 127 -4.15 -8.71 3.38
N TYR A 128 -3.99 -7.74 2.48
CA TYR A 128 -2.77 -7.54 1.71
C TYR A 128 -1.71 -6.76 2.50
N ILE A 129 -2.10 -5.63 3.05
CA ILE A 129 -1.21 -4.70 3.75
C ILE A 129 -1.91 -4.23 5.03
N LEU A 130 -1.15 -4.12 6.11
CA LEU A 130 -1.54 -3.37 7.29
C LEU A 130 -0.72 -2.07 7.31
N GLN A 131 -1.41 -0.94 7.16
CA GLN A 131 -0.79 0.38 7.07
C GLN A 131 -0.72 1.09 8.42
N GLY A 132 0.41 1.74 8.66
CA GLY A 132 0.63 2.65 9.78
C GLY A 132 0.86 1.94 11.12
N THR A 133 0.84 2.75 12.16
CA THR A 133 1.11 2.38 13.55
C THR A 133 -0.11 2.56 14.45
N LEU A 134 -1.30 2.57 13.89
CA LEU A 134 -2.58 2.92 14.52
C LEU A 134 -2.67 4.41 14.92
N THR A 135 -1.61 5.17 14.81
CA THR A 135 -1.43 6.51 15.38
C THR A 135 -1.37 7.59 14.32
N GLY A 136 -1.52 8.83 14.75
CA GLY A 136 -1.54 10.00 13.89
C GLY A 136 -2.92 10.35 13.35
N ASN A 137 -3.04 11.55 12.81
CA ASN A 137 -4.25 11.98 12.12
C ASN A 137 -4.57 11.02 10.98
N ASN A 138 -5.79 10.56 10.87
CA ASN A 138 -6.25 9.57 9.89
C ASN A 138 -5.45 8.24 9.88
N GLY A 139 -4.71 7.95 10.94
CA GLY A 139 -3.80 6.78 10.98
C GLY A 139 -2.55 6.93 10.12
N GLU A 140 -2.21 8.14 9.69
CA GLU A 140 -1.12 8.42 8.75
C GLU A 140 0.23 8.71 9.45
N MET A 141 0.34 8.40 10.74
CA MET A 141 1.57 8.52 11.54
C MET A 141 2.06 9.97 11.74
N ASN A 142 1.29 10.97 11.33
CA ASN A 142 1.59 12.38 11.54
C ASN A 142 0.79 12.96 12.73
N HIS A 143 1.28 14.03 13.34
CA HIS A 143 0.63 14.67 14.50
C HIS A 143 0.23 13.64 15.59
N SER A 144 1.17 12.82 15.99
CA SER A 144 1.00 11.73 16.96
C SER A 144 1.82 11.97 18.22
N ASN A 145 1.31 11.51 19.38
CA ASN A 145 2.09 11.40 20.62
C ASN A 145 3.19 10.32 20.50
N TYR A 146 3.15 9.47 19.49
CA TYR A 146 4.03 8.32 19.27
C TYR A 146 4.86 8.45 17.98
N GLY A 147 5.17 9.70 17.58
CA GLY A 147 5.95 10.01 16.37
C GLY A 147 7.46 9.83 16.49
N ASP A 148 8.00 9.59 17.69
CA ASP A 148 9.41 9.28 17.89
C ASP A 148 9.77 7.92 17.27
N ILE A 149 10.93 7.84 16.59
CA ILE A 149 11.30 6.64 15.84
C ILE A 149 11.44 5.39 16.71
N ASN A 150 11.79 5.53 17.99
CA ASN A 150 11.89 4.39 18.90
C ASN A 150 10.49 3.88 19.29
N GLN A 151 9.50 4.77 19.42
CA GLN A 151 8.11 4.40 19.66
C GLN A 151 7.50 3.75 18.40
N ILE A 152 7.69 4.34 17.23
CA ILE A 152 7.28 3.77 15.95
C ILE A 152 7.84 2.36 15.78
N ARG A 153 9.14 2.17 16.03
CA ARG A 153 9.80 0.87 15.97
C ARG A 153 9.16 -0.15 16.91
N GLN A 154 8.89 0.22 18.15
CA GLN A 154 8.26 -0.67 19.12
C GLN A 154 6.85 -1.11 18.67
N ILE A 155 6.09 -0.22 18.03
CA ILE A 155 4.77 -0.56 17.50
C ILE A 155 4.90 -1.51 16.30
N ILE A 156 5.82 -1.23 15.38
CA ILE A 156 6.05 -2.10 14.22
C ILE A 156 6.60 -3.47 14.65
N GLU A 157 7.51 -3.54 15.61
CA GLU A 157 7.99 -4.81 16.17
C GLU A 157 6.85 -5.60 16.82
N GLU A 158 5.93 -4.95 17.51
CA GLU A 158 4.74 -5.59 18.06
C GLU A 158 3.81 -6.13 16.96
N LEU A 159 3.61 -5.35 15.89
CA LEU A 159 2.87 -5.81 14.71
C LEU A 159 3.57 -7.01 14.04
N ASP A 160 4.89 -6.95 13.87
CA ASP A 160 5.66 -8.03 13.27
C ASP A 160 5.57 -9.35 14.04
N GLN A 161 5.54 -9.26 15.37
CA GLN A 161 5.42 -10.43 16.25
C GLN A 161 4.01 -11.05 16.28
N ASN A 162 2.97 -10.26 16.05
CA ASN A 162 1.58 -10.69 16.22
C ASN A 162 0.83 -10.92 14.90
N ILE A 163 1.23 -10.26 13.81
CA ILE A 163 0.56 -10.33 12.52
C ILE A 163 1.30 -11.33 11.60
N SER A 164 0.54 -12.15 10.89
CA SER A 164 1.06 -13.13 9.93
C SER A 164 2.10 -12.51 8.98
N SER A 165 3.19 -13.22 8.75
CA SER A 165 4.24 -12.81 7.80
C SER A 165 3.78 -12.75 6.34
N ASP A 166 2.60 -13.28 6.04
CA ASP A 166 1.98 -13.18 4.71
C ASP A 166 1.35 -11.81 4.43
N ILE A 167 1.21 -10.98 5.48
CA ILE A 167 0.67 -9.62 5.38
C ILE A 167 1.83 -8.62 5.39
N PHE A 168 1.89 -7.72 4.41
CA PHE A 168 2.85 -6.62 4.43
C PHE A 168 2.51 -5.61 5.53
N LEU A 169 3.52 -5.01 6.14
CA LEU A 169 3.39 -3.84 7.00
C LEU A 169 3.85 -2.62 6.22
N ALA A 170 3.22 -1.46 6.43
CA ALA A 170 3.60 -0.25 5.71
C ALA A 170 3.76 0.95 6.64
N VAL A 171 4.79 1.75 6.40
CA VAL A 171 5.05 3.02 7.09
C VAL A 171 5.08 4.18 6.11
N ARG A 172 4.95 5.40 6.64
CA ARG A 172 4.66 6.60 5.85
C ARG A 172 5.84 7.11 5.03
N THR A 173 7.07 6.98 5.52
CA THR A 173 8.25 7.57 4.86
C THR A 173 9.42 6.59 4.76
N PRO A 174 10.29 6.74 3.74
CA PRO A 174 11.53 5.99 3.66
C PRO A 174 12.44 6.16 4.89
N GLY A 175 12.48 7.35 5.48
CA GLY A 175 13.22 7.62 6.71
C GLY A 175 12.71 6.77 7.87
N GLN A 176 11.40 6.72 8.11
CA GLN A 176 10.81 5.85 9.13
C GLN A 176 11.19 4.37 8.90
N LEU A 177 11.13 3.89 7.66
CA LEU A 177 11.51 2.52 7.32
C LEU A 177 12.98 2.24 7.67
N ARG A 178 13.90 3.14 7.28
CA ARG A 178 15.32 3.02 7.63
C ARG A 178 15.55 3.04 9.15
N GLY A 179 14.87 3.95 9.84
CA GLY A 179 14.95 4.07 11.29
C GLY A 179 14.45 2.82 12.03
N ILE A 180 13.37 2.21 11.56
CA ILE A 180 12.84 0.95 12.12
C ILE A 180 13.82 -0.20 11.89
N LEU A 181 14.27 -0.39 10.65
CA LEU A 181 15.15 -1.48 10.27
C LEU A 181 16.61 -1.27 10.68
N ARG A 182 16.95 -0.07 11.15
CA ARG A 182 18.33 0.34 11.53
C ARG A 182 19.34 0.14 10.41
N THR A 183 18.94 0.37 9.18
CA THR A 183 19.81 0.24 7.99
C THR A 183 19.44 1.25 6.92
N ARG A 184 20.44 1.72 6.19
CA ARG A 184 20.27 2.55 4.98
C ARG A 184 20.16 1.69 3.70
N THR A 185 20.49 0.41 3.80
CA THR A 185 20.48 -0.50 2.66
C THR A 185 19.05 -0.94 2.36
N PRO A 186 18.51 -0.68 1.17
CA PRO A 186 17.21 -1.20 0.78
C PRO A 186 17.23 -2.72 0.67
N LEU A 187 16.06 -3.34 0.76
CA LEU A 187 15.88 -4.77 0.56
C LEU A 187 16.46 -5.23 -0.78
N SER A 188 17.14 -6.36 -0.76
CA SER A 188 17.73 -6.97 -1.96
C SER A 188 16.95 -8.22 -2.40
N SER A 189 17.21 -8.68 -3.63
CA SER A 189 16.59 -9.91 -4.16
C SER A 189 16.92 -11.16 -3.33
N THR A 190 18.05 -11.18 -2.65
CA THR A 190 18.48 -12.30 -1.78
C THR A 190 17.64 -12.43 -0.51
N ASP A 191 17.16 -11.31 0.01
CA ASP A 191 16.42 -11.26 1.27
C ASP A 191 14.90 -11.13 1.06
N ALA A 192 14.47 -10.81 -0.16
CA ALA A 192 13.07 -10.68 -0.50
C ALA A 192 12.31 -11.99 -0.23
N GLY A 193 11.13 -11.88 0.40
CA GLY A 193 10.26 -13.02 0.67
C GLY A 193 10.76 -14.00 1.75
N ASN A 194 11.80 -13.66 2.51
CA ASN A 194 12.36 -14.55 3.55
C ASN A 194 11.57 -14.57 4.86
N GLY A 195 10.47 -13.83 4.95
CA GLY A 195 9.57 -13.77 6.12
C GLY A 195 10.05 -12.84 7.24
N SER A 196 11.20 -12.18 7.10
CA SER A 196 11.69 -11.21 8.09
C SER A 196 10.93 -9.89 8.01
N LEU A 197 11.01 -9.06 9.06
CA LEU A 197 10.45 -7.70 9.05
C LEU A 197 11.00 -6.89 7.86
N GLN A 198 12.29 -7.01 7.54
CA GLN A 198 12.88 -6.32 6.40
C GLN A 198 12.25 -6.72 5.07
N ALA A 199 11.86 -7.98 4.92
CA ALA A 199 11.27 -8.50 3.68
C ALA A 199 9.79 -8.15 3.51
N ARG A 200 9.12 -7.63 4.55
CA ARG A 200 7.69 -7.32 4.55
C ARG A 200 7.35 -5.86 4.90
N LEU A 201 8.32 -5.07 5.38
CA LEU A 201 8.09 -3.65 5.67
C LEU A 201 8.10 -2.85 4.37
N SER A 202 7.00 -2.21 4.09
CA SER A 202 6.69 -1.49 2.87
C SER A 202 6.36 -0.02 3.14
N LEU A 203 5.94 0.70 2.12
CA LEU A 203 5.65 2.12 2.20
C LEU A 203 4.21 2.43 1.81
N PHE A 204 3.67 3.49 2.39
CA PHE A 204 2.53 4.20 1.87
C PHE A 204 2.77 5.72 1.98
N ASN A 205 2.24 6.48 1.02
CA ASN A 205 2.44 7.92 0.96
C ASN A 205 1.13 8.61 0.57
N ASP A 206 0.50 9.26 1.54
CA ASP A 206 -0.75 10.01 1.30
C ASP A 206 -0.50 11.47 0.87
N GLY A 207 0.69 11.76 0.35
CA GLY A 207 1.12 13.03 -0.23
C GLY A 207 1.81 12.87 -1.58
N ILE A 208 1.57 11.78 -2.31
CA ILE A 208 2.24 11.46 -3.58
C ILE A 208 2.07 12.62 -4.57
N LEU A 209 3.18 13.08 -5.14
CA LEU A 209 3.23 14.13 -6.17
C LEU A 209 2.60 15.48 -5.74
N GLY A 210 2.35 15.68 -4.44
CA GLY A 210 1.67 16.87 -3.93
C GLY A 210 2.55 18.11 -3.88
N SER A 211 3.86 17.96 -3.94
CA SER A 211 4.87 19.02 -4.00
C SER A 211 6.23 18.40 -4.29
N VAL A 212 7.28 19.23 -4.38
CA VAL A 212 8.68 18.74 -4.43
C VAL A 212 9.01 17.82 -3.25
N TYR A 213 8.34 18.00 -2.11
CA TYR A 213 8.57 17.24 -0.88
C TYR A 213 7.52 16.15 -0.65
N ASP A 214 6.60 15.91 -1.58
CA ASP A 214 5.44 15.03 -1.37
C ASP A 214 4.78 15.28 0.00
N LEU A 215 4.48 16.55 0.27
CA LEU A 215 3.88 17.03 1.54
C LEU A 215 4.60 16.55 2.81
N GLY A 216 5.93 16.61 2.81
CA GLY A 216 6.76 16.29 3.98
C GLY A 216 7.28 14.86 4.01
N THR A 217 7.18 14.13 2.91
CA THR A 217 7.82 12.81 2.75
C THR A 217 9.32 12.95 2.44
N TYR A 218 9.72 14.05 1.79
CA TYR A 218 11.09 14.37 1.40
C TYR A 218 11.55 15.68 2.06
N ASP A 219 12.85 15.94 2.02
CA ASP A 219 13.48 17.18 2.53
C ASP A 219 14.21 17.92 1.40
N ASP A 220 14.68 19.12 1.67
CA ASP A 220 15.54 19.91 0.75
C ASP A 220 17.03 19.63 0.98
N THR A 221 17.38 18.96 2.07
CA THR A 221 18.77 18.67 2.48
C THR A 221 19.15 17.24 2.13
N PRO A 222 20.25 17.05 1.36
CA PRO A 222 20.75 15.71 1.09
C PRO A 222 21.19 14.97 2.35
N LEU A 223 20.95 13.67 2.38
CA LEU A 223 21.41 12.80 3.46
C LEU A 223 22.94 12.80 3.55
N GLN A 224 23.47 12.98 4.74
CA GLN A 224 24.89 12.91 5.03
C GLN A 224 25.25 11.54 5.62
N PRO A 225 26.54 11.11 5.59
CA PRO A 225 26.97 9.86 6.20
C PRO A 225 26.65 9.72 7.69
N ASP A 226 26.58 10.85 8.40
CA ASP A 226 26.30 10.97 9.83
C ASP A 226 24.86 11.39 10.15
N SER A 227 23.98 11.60 9.14
CA SER A 227 22.56 11.82 9.36
C SER A 227 21.93 10.67 10.12
N ASN A 228 20.91 10.94 10.95
CA ASN A 228 20.12 9.88 11.58
C ASN A 228 19.43 9.02 10.52
N LEU A 229 19.17 7.75 10.83
CA LEU A 229 18.58 6.80 9.88
C LEU A 229 17.14 7.19 9.50
N ASP A 230 16.42 7.83 10.39
CA ASP A 230 15.03 8.26 10.21
C ASP A 230 14.91 9.66 9.56
N GLU A 231 16.03 10.35 9.31
CA GLU A 231 16.00 11.57 8.52
C GLU A 231 15.59 11.29 7.08
N GLN A 232 14.93 12.28 6.50
CA GLN A 232 14.48 12.25 5.11
C GLN A 232 15.53 12.87 4.21
N GLY A 233 15.75 12.28 3.06
CA GLY A 233 16.59 12.85 2.01
C GLY A 233 15.81 13.70 1.02
N THR A 234 16.54 14.22 0.03
CA THR A 234 15.94 14.92 -1.10
C THR A 234 15.06 14.01 -1.93
N ARG A 235 14.14 14.60 -2.71
CA ARG A 235 13.27 13.82 -3.62
C ARG A 235 14.05 12.81 -4.45
N SER A 236 15.16 13.21 -5.07
CA SER A 236 15.95 12.32 -5.93
C SER A 236 16.59 11.15 -5.18
N GLU A 237 17.07 11.37 -3.96
CA GLU A 237 17.61 10.31 -3.11
C GLU A 237 16.54 9.32 -2.69
N GLU A 238 15.38 9.81 -2.28
CA GLU A 238 14.29 8.97 -1.81
C GLU A 238 13.57 8.25 -2.94
N LEU A 239 13.45 8.83 -4.13
CA LEU A 239 12.97 8.12 -5.32
C LEU A 239 13.92 6.96 -5.69
N LEU A 240 15.23 7.17 -5.61
CA LEU A 240 16.21 6.11 -5.87
C LEU A 240 16.16 5.00 -4.81
N PHE A 241 15.94 5.35 -3.54
CA PHE A 241 15.75 4.38 -2.47
C PHE A 241 14.50 3.54 -2.71
N GLN A 242 13.37 4.17 -3.04
CA GLN A 242 12.11 3.48 -3.34
C GLN A 242 12.23 2.62 -4.61
N TYR A 243 12.94 3.07 -5.64
CA TYR A 243 13.20 2.28 -6.84
C TYR A 243 13.85 0.93 -6.52
N LYS A 244 14.79 0.90 -5.58
CA LYS A 244 15.48 -0.32 -5.16
C LYS A 244 14.61 -1.18 -4.24
N LEU A 245 13.95 -0.56 -3.27
CA LEU A 245 13.13 -1.23 -2.26
C LEU A 245 11.87 -1.85 -2.84
N CYS A 246 11.12 -1.05 -3.61
CA CYS A 246 9.76 -1.37 -4.00
C CYS A 246 9.66 -2.30 -5.22
N GLN A 247 10.79 -2.85 -5.68
CA GLN A 247 10.81 -4.04 -6.53
C GLN A 247 10.31 -5.29 -5.78
N TYR A 248 10.36 -5.28 -4.44
CA TYR A 248 10.13 -6.46 -3.60
C TYR A 248 9.01 -6.28 -2.57
N VAL A 249 8.63 -5.05 -2.28
CA VAL A 249 7.54 -4.72 -1.35
C VAL A 249 6.60 -3.70 -1.99
N PRO A 250 5.30 -3.70 -1.64
CA PRO A 250 4.35 -2.76 -2.22
C PRO A 250 4.64 -1.31 -1.82
N ASN A 251 4.18 -0.39 -2.66
CA ASN A 251 4.18 1.04 -2.41
C ASN A 251 2.90 1.64 -2.99
N GLY A 252 2.36 2.65 -2.36
CA GLY A 252 1.15 3.31 -2.83
C GLY A 252 0.68 4.41 -1.91
N GLY A 253 -0.58 4.76 -2.00
CA GLY A 253 -1.18 5.82 -1.20
C GLY A 253 -2.14 6.67 -2.02
N GLU A 254 -2.04 7.99 -1.88
CA GLU A 254 -2.90 8.92 -2.61
C GLU A 254 -2.14 10.12 -3.13
N VAL A 255 -2.55 10.57 -4.32
CA VAL A 255 -2.07 11.82 -4.92
C VAL A 255 -2.79 13.00 -4.28
N THR A 256 -2.15 14.16 -4.27
CA THR A 256 -2.75 15.35 -3.65
C THR A 256 -2.22 16.61 -4.30
N VAL A 257 -3.01 17.69 -4.18
CA VAL A 257 -2.68 19.07 -4.62
C VAL A 257 -2.21 19.16 -6.06
N ASP A 258 -3.05 19.67 -6.96
CA ASP A 258 -2.70 19.89 -8.36
C ASP A 258 -1.49 20.84 -8.48
N ASN A 259 -0.41 20.35 -9.10
CA ASN A 259 0.84 21.07 -9.32
C ASN A 259 1.66 20.41 -10.45
N GLU A 260 2.83 20.95 -10.78
CA GLU A 260 3.69 20.45 -11.87
C GLU A 260 4.22 19.02 -11.66
N TYR A 261 4.39 18.55 -10.40
CA TYR A 261 4.89 17.20 -10.11
C TYR A 261 3.90 16.12 -10.49
N ASN A 262 2.60 16.43 -10.54
CA ASN A 262 1.56 15.50 -11.00
C ASN A 262 1.06 15.80 -12.42
N ASP A 263 1.75 16.63 -13.21
CA ASP A 263 1.55 16.65 -14.66
C ASP A 263 1.87 15.27 -15.24
N LEU A 264 1.14 14.83 -16.25
CA LEU A 264 1.11 13.43 -16.67
C LEU A 264 2.49 12.81 -16.87
N ASN A 265 3.40 13.48 -17.58
CA ASN A 265 4.74 12.94 -17.86
C ASN A 265 5.59 12.81 -16.58
N ASN A 266 5.51 13.79 -15.70
CA ASN A 266 6.20 13.76 -14.41
C ASN A 266 5.62 12.66 -13.52
N ALA A 267 4.28 12.56 -13.48
CA ALA A 267 3.58 11.54 -12.71
C ALA A 267 3.96 10.13 -13.17
N ILE A 268 3.95 9.86 -14.47
CA ILE A 268 4.33 8.53 -15.01
C ILE A 268 5.77 8.20 -14.64
N ALA A 269 6.71 9.15 -14.78
CA ALA A 269 8.11 8.93 -14.45
C ALA A 269 8.30 8.58 -12.96
N ASP A 270 7.72 9.37 -12.06
CA ASP A 270 7.90 9.21 -10.63
C ASP A 270 7.15 8.00 -10.07
N LEU A 271 5.89 7.76 -10.51
CA LEU A 271 5.12 6.57 -10.11
C LEU A 271 5.82 5.29 -10.55
N SER A 272 6.39 5.27 -11.76
CA SER A 272 7.19 4.15 -12.26
C SER A 272 8.47 3.95 -11.43
N GLN A 273 9.18 5.03 -11.11
CA GLN A 273 10.41 4.95 -10.31
C GLN A 273 10.13 4.48 -8.88
N MET A 274 9.01 4.85 -8.30
CA MET A 274 8.57 4.40 -6.98
C MET A 274 7.96 2.99 -6.97
N HIS A 275 7.74 2.38 -8.14
CA HIS A 275 7.02 1.12 -8.30
C HIS A 275 5.65 1.14 -7.61
N ILE A 276 4.86 2.18 -7.84
CA ILE A 276 3.55 2.33 -7.20
C ILE A 276 2.62 1.19 -7.60
N SER A 277 2.13 0.46 -6.61
CA SER A 277 1.26 -0.69 -6.80
C SER A 277 -0.23 -0.36 -6.64
N TYR A 278 -0.57 0.67 -5.85
CA TYR A 278 -1.94 1.02 -5.55
C TYR A 278 -2.10 2.54 -5.31
N LEU A 279 -3.24 3.09 -5.75
CA LEU A 279 -3.59 4.50 -5.56
C LEU A 279 -5.07 4.66 -5.20
N ASN A 280 -5.38 5.69 -4.40
CA ASN A 280 -6.74 6.08 -4.10
C ASN A 280 -7.44 6.61 -5.37
N SER A 281 -8.60 6.05 -5.70
CA SER A 281 -9.39 6.45 -6.88
C SER A 281 -10.29 7.68 -6.65
N GLU A 282 -10.35 8.18 -5.41
CA GLU A 282 -11.26 9.24 -5.00
C GLU A 282 -10.54 10.52 -4.55
N HIS A 283 -9.23 10.46 -4.35
CA HIS A 283 -8.40 11.57 -3.88
C HIS A 283 -7.04 11.62 -4.62
N ASP A 284 -6.55 12.79 -5.05
CA ASP A 284 -7.22 14.09 -5.13
C ASP A 284 -8.00 14.20 -6.44
N THR A 285 -9.23 14.64 -6.41
CA THR A 285 -10.08 14.72 -7.62
C THR A 285 -9.51 15.64 -8.68
N ALA A 286 -8.86 16.76 -8.31
CA ALA A 286 -8.27 17.69 -9.29
C ALA A 286 -7.11 17.01 -10.05
N VAL A 287 -6.27 16.24 -9.36
CA VAL A 287 -5.15 15.51 -9.98
C VAL A 287 -5.68 14.37 -10.86
N LEU A 288 -6.62 13.56 -10.34
CA LEU A 288 -7.21 12.46 -11.09
C LEU A 288 -7.93 12.95 -12.35
N ASP A 289 -8.66 14.07 -12.26
CA ASP A 289 -9.34 14.67 -13.40
C ASP A 289 -8.35 15.28 -14.41
N LYS A 290 -7.22 15.86 -13.95
CA LYS A 290 -6.13 16.26 -14.84
C LYS A 290 -5.64 15.06 -15.67
N TRP A 291 -5.44 13.89 -15.08
CA TRP A 291 -5.01 12.71 -15.81
C TRP A 291 -6.07 12.15 -16.75
N LYS A 292 -7.36 12.18 -16.36
CA LYS A 292 -8.48 11.78 -17.23
C LYS A 292 -8.62 12.69 -18.45
N ASN A 293 -8.24 13.96 -18.33
CA ASN A 293 -8.29 14.96 -19.41
C ASN A 293 -6.95 15.10 -20.18
N SER A 294 -5.92 14.35 -19.82
CA SER A 294 -4.62 14.31 -20.51
C SER A 294 -4.55 13.08 -21.40
N THR A 295 -3.82 13.19 -22.51
CA THR A 295 -3.59 12.06 -23.43
C THR A 295 -2.16 11.56 -23.26
N TYR A 296 -2.02 10.25 -23.06
CA TYR A 296 -0.72 9.60 -23.08
C TYR A 296 -0.22 9.50 -24.52
N THR A 297 1.03 9.93 -24.75
CA THR A 297 1.68 9.87 -26.08
C THR A 297 2.91 8.99 -25.99
N GLY A 298 2.77 7.75 -26.41
CA GLY A 298 3.86 6.79 -26.55
C GLY A 298 4.47 6.77 -27.97
N SER A 299 5.36 5.81 -28.21
CA SER A 299 5.89 5.55 -29.55
C SER A 299 4.80 4.99 -30.49
N ARG A 300 5.07 4.93 -31.78
CA ARG A 300 4.11 4.37 -32.76
C ARG A 300 3.74 2.91 -32.53
N THR A 301 4.59 2.17 -31.83
CA THR A 301 4.39 0.75 -31.50
C THR A 301 3.82 0.56 -30.10
N ASP A 302 3.62 1.62 -29.34
CA ASP A 302 3.06 1.57 -28.01
C ASP A 302 1.53 1.46 -28.09
N VAL A 303 1.02 0.33 -27.65
CA VAL A 303 -0.42 -0.01 -27.70
C VAL A 303 -1.29 0.88 -26.81
N PHE A 304 -0.69 1.63 -25.87
CA PHE A 304 -1.38 2.58 -25.01
C PHE A 304 -1.39 4.00 -25.56
N SER A 305 -0.64 4.28 -26.64
CA SER A 305 -0.58 5.61 -27.23
C SER A 305 -1.97 6.10 -27.64
N GLY A 306 -2.40 7.26 -27.13
CA GLY A 306 -3.71 7.86 -27.36
C GLY A 306 -4.76 7.56 -26.29
N CYS A 307 -4.47 6.70 -25.30
CA CYS A 307 -5.37 6.56 -24.13
C CYS A 307 -5.27 7.76 -23.20
N THR A 308 -6.20 7.87 -22.23
CA THR A 308 -6.09 8.89 -21.20
C THR A 308 -4.90 8.61 -20.28
N GLY A 309 -4.35 9.66 -19.67
CA GLY A 309 -3.29 9.49 -18.66
C GLY A 309 -3.75 8.64 -17.47
N TYR A 310 -5.02 8.78 -17.09
CA TYR A 310 -5.62 7.96 -16.04
C TYR A 310 -5.63 6.47 -16.40
N ASP A 311 -6.06 6.11 -17.62
CA ASP A 311 -6.08 4.72 -18.09
C ASP A 311 -4.66 4.15 -18.20
N TYR A 312 -3.71 4.96 -18.68
CA TYR A 312 -2.30 4.55 -18.71
C TYR A 312 -1.79 4.23 -17.31
N ILE A 313 -1.97 5.13 -16.36
CA ILE A 313 -1.56 4.92 -14.96
C ILE A 313 -2.28 3.70 -14.37
N SER A 314 -3.60 3.59 -14.54
CA SER A 314 -4.39 2.44 -14.06
C SER A 314 -3.81 1.11 -14.52
N THR A 315 -3.45 1.00 -15.78
CA THR A 315 -2.93 -0.24 -16.37
C THR A 315 -1.50 -0.58 -15.93
N HIS A 316 -0.74 0.42 -15.44
CA HIS A 316 0.67 0.27 -15.04
C HIS A 316 0.91 0.33 -13.52
N LEU A 317 -0.13 0.49 -12.71
CA LEU A 317 0.00 0.33 -11.26
C LEU A 317 0.35 -1.13 -10.92
N GLY A 318 1.45 -1.33 -10.18
CA GLY A 318 1.92 -2.65 -9.78
C GLY A 318 2.46 -3.48 -10.94
N TYR A 319 2.20 -4.77 -10.96
CA TYR A 319 2.74 -5.68 -11.96
C TYR A 319 1.78 -5.86 -13.15
N ARG A 320 2.39 -6.01 -14.34
CA ARG A 320 1.72 -6.36 -15.59
C ARG A 320 2.61 -7.31 -16.38
N TYR A 321 2.37 -8.61 -16.27
CA TYR A 321 3.16 -9.61 -16.97
C TYR A 321 2.68 -9.78 -18.40
N VAL A 322 3.63 -9.68 -19.33
CA VAL A 322 3.40 -9.86 -20.78
C VAL A 322 4.32 -10.95 -21.29
N MET A 323 3.76 -11.94 -21.96
CA MET A 323 4.56 -12.93 -22.69
C MET A 323 5.07 -12.29 -23.98
N LYS A 324 6.36 -12.07 -24.09
CA LYS A 324 6.99 -11.46 -25.27
C LYS A 324 7.30 -12.47 -26.36
N GLU A 325 7.74 -13.67 -25.99
CA GLU A 325 8.12 -14.70 -26.92
C GLU A 325 7.86 -16.09 -26.35
N SER A 326 7.51 -17.04 -27.23
CA SER A 326 7.51 -18.47 -26.90
C SER A 326 8.08 -19.28 -28.06
N SER A 327 8.86 -20.31 -27.75
CA SER A 327 9.39 -21.27 -28.70
C SER A 327 9.42 -22.68 -28.13
N VAL A 328 9.29 -23.68 -29.00
CA VAL A 328 9.38 -25.09 -28.63
C VAL A 328 10.53 -25.70 -29.39
N ASP A 329 11.42 -26.36 -28.68
CA ASP A 329 12.53 -27.13 -29.25
C ASP A 329 12.29 -28.64 -29.04
N PHE A 330 12.27 -29.40 -30.12
CA PHE A 330 12.14 -30.86 -30.09
C PHE A 330 13.53 -31.49 -30.15
N HIS A 331 14.00 -32.07 -29.05
CA HIS A 331 15.36 -32.58 -28.93
C HIS A 331 15.72 -33.73 -29.87
N SER A 332 14.76 -34.57 -30.24
CA SER A 332 14.90 -35.56 -31.33
C SER A 332 13.54 -36.15 -31.69
N VAL A 333 13.44 -36.73 -32.90
CA VAL A 333 12.26 -37.46 -33.36
C VAL A 333 12.01 -38.74 -32.55
N LEU A 334 13.02 -39.21 -31.81
CA LEU A 334 12.99 -40.42 -30.99
C LEU A 334 12.75 -40.16 -29.50
N SER A 335 12.85 -38.91 -29.06
CA SER A 335 12.56 -38.52 -27.67
C SER A 335 11.15 -37.96 -27.56
N ASN A 336 10.33 -38.48 -26.65
CA ASN A 336 9.02 -37.92 -26.35
C ASN A 336 9.10 -36.64 -25.49
N THR A 337 10.19 -35.88 -25.58
CA THR A 337 10.45 -34.67 -24.76
C THR A 337 10.69 -33.47 -25.67
N ALA A 338 10.16 -32.34 -25.25
CA ALA A 338 10.38 -31.04 -25.88
C ALA A 338 10.69 -29.99 -24.77
N SER A 339 11.48 -29.00 -25.10
CA SER A 339 11.71 -27.84 -24.23
C SER A 339 10.84 -26.69 -24.72
N LEU A 340 10.07 -26.11 -23.79
CA LEU A 340 9.31 -24.88 -24.00
C LEU A 340 10.08 -23.70 -23.38
N TYR A 341 10.40 -22.71 -24.19
CA TYR A 341 11.02 -21.45 -23.78
C TYR A 341 9.98 -20.35 -23.83
N ILE A 342 9.86 -19.60 -22.74
CA ILE A 342 8.93 -18.46 -22.64
C ILE A 342 9.71 -17.28 -22.09
N THR A 343 9.62 -16.14 -22.78
CA THR A 343 10.13 -14.85 -22.30
C THR A 343 8.96 -14.03 -21.79
N ILE A 344 9.01 -13.65 -20.52
CA ILE A 344 8.00 -12.83 -19.85
C ILE A 344 8.65 -11.52 -19.42
N ALA A 345 7.98 -10.39 -19.69
CA ALA A 345 8.36 -9.09 -19.17
C ALA A 345 7.29 -8.61 -18.16
N ASN A 346 7.73 -7.89 -17.12
CA ASN A 346 6.85 -7.06 -16.30
C ASN A 346 6.89 -5.65 -16.89
N THR A 347 5.76 -5.14 -17.36
CA THR A 347 5.62 -3.82 -17.99
C THR A 347 4.79 -2.86 -17.13
N GLY A 348 4.34 -3.31 -15.96
CA GLY A 348 3.60 -2.48 -15.01
C GLY A 348 4.48 -1.66 -14.09
#